data_e9e6cf877509ffcf391e0695ab5a7300
#
_entry.id   e9e6cf877509ffcf391e0695ab5a7300
#
_cell.length_a   1.000
_cell.length_b   1.000
_cell.length_c   1.000
_cell.angle_alpha   90.00
_cell.angle_beta   90.00
_cell.angle_gamma   90.00
#
_symmetry.space_group_name_H-M   'P 1'
#
loop_
_entity.id
_entity.type
_entity.pdbx_description
1 polymer ?
#
loop_
_entity_poly.entity_id
_entity_poly.type
_entity_poly.pdbx_seq_one_letter_code
_entity_poly.pdbx_strand_id
1 'polypeptide(L)'
;MKRIEFIRSSAIVCASVALPRYAWSNSGMYSFLGERRVAQILDAKESMVQNTPILRAFSGGKMDFVSPFVLLDEFGPMVVEPGTEGMQIKAHPHAGVTPTTYLLSGSGRHTDSLNNDIVYRKGQFMLFSSGSGAIHEEVSSEEIKRDGGSVHGFQIWLNIPSAEKFSTPHTAIHDHEDLPMIQRPGSRIKVIMGELFGQQSP
;
A
#
# COMPACT_ATOMS: atom_id res chain seq x y z
N MET A 1 12.47 -17.48 -2.91
CA MET A 1 13.11 -16.17 -2.59
C MET A 1 12.91 -15.94 -1.11
N LYS A 2 13.95 -15.57 -0.38
CA LYS A 2 13.77 -15.30 1.07
C LYS A 2 12.94 -14.03 1.25
N ARG A 3 12.04 -14.00 2.25
CA ARG A 3 11.13 -12.88 2.58
C ARG A 3 11.85 -11.52 2.63
N ILE A 4 13.06 -11.48 3.14
CA ILE A 4 13.92 -10.30 3.23
C ILE A 4 14.33 -9.74 1.85
N GLU A 5 14.54 -10.60 0.86
CA GLU A 5 14.94 -10.17 -0.50
C GLU A 5 13.80 -9.50 -1.25
N PHE A 6 12.55 -9.90 -0.97
CA PHE A 6 11.37 -9.28 -1.56
C PHE A 6 11.15 -7.85 -1.05
N ILE A 7 11.26 -7.63 0.27
CA ILE A 7 11.15 -6.29 0.88
C ILE A 7 12.27 -5.37 0.41
N ARG A 8 13.50 -5.88 0.29
CA ARG A 8 14.63 -5.12 -0.27
C ARG A 8 14.36 -4.67 -1.70
N SER A 9 13.77 -5.52 -2.52
CA SER A 9 13.41 -5.20 -3.91
C SER A 9 12.23 -4.23 -3.99
N SER A 10 11.24 -4.34 -3.11
CA SER A 10 10.07 -3.45 -3.06
C SER A 10 10.40 -2.04 -2.55
N ALA A 11 11.29 -1.92 -1.57
CA ALA A 11 11.73 -0.62 -1.06
C ALA A 11 12.47 0.23 -2.12
N ILE A 12 13.14 -0.41 -3.09
CA ILE A 12 13.81 0.28 -4.20
C ILE A 12 12.78 0.90 -5.16
N VAL A 13 11.62 0.28 -5.34
CA VAL A 13 10.56 0.79 -6.24
C VAL A 13 9.82 1.98 -5.63
N CYS A 14 9.59 2.00 -4.32
CA CYS A 14 8.92 3.11 -3.65
C CYS A 14 9.71 4.43 -3.68
N ALA A 15 11.05 4.39 -3.71
CA ALA A 15 11.88 5.60 -3.73
C ALA A 15 11.86 6.37 -5.06
N SER A 16 11.31 5.77 -6.14
CA SER A 16 11.32 6.36 -7.48
C SER A 16 10.05 7.17 -7.84
N VAL A 17 9.00 7.15 -7.02
CA VAL A 17 7.66 7.69 -7.37
C VAL A 17 7.39 9.09 -6.82
N ALA A 18 8.21 9.60 -5.89
CA ALA A 18 7.92 10.84 -5.18
C ALA A 18 8.59 12.08 -5.82
N LEU A 19 8.12 12.52 -7.00
CA LEU A 19 8.37 13.89 -7.47
C LEU A 19 7.02 14.55 -7.80
N PRO A 20 6.79 15.80 -7.35
CA PRO A 20 5.54 16.52 -7.62
C PRO A 20 5.33 16.74 -9.12
N ARG A 21 4.09 16.68 -9.58
CA ARG A 21 3.66 16.86 -10.99
C ARG A 21 4.27 18.08 -11.69
N TYR A 22 4.69 19.10 -10.95
CA TYR A 22 5.31 20.33 -11.47
C TYR A 22 6.73 20.14 -12.04
N ALA A 23 7.40 19.03 -11.78
CA ALA A 23 8.76 18.76 -12.30
C ALA A 23 8.78 18.05 -13.66
N TRP A 24 7.64 17.69 -14.24
CA TRP A 24 7.55 16.80 -15.39
C TRP A 24 7.31 17.48 -16.74
N SER A 25 7.10 18.82 -16.76
CA SER A 25 6.75 19.56 -17.99
C SER A 25 7.94 19.95 -18.88
N ASN A 26 9.19 19.62 -18.52
CA ASN A 26 10.36 19.93 -19.33
C ASN A 26 11.14 18.67 -19.74
N SER A 27 10.91 18.22 -20.97
CA SER A 27 11.62 17.09 -21.59
C SER A 27 13.16 17.21 -21.68
N GLY A 28 13.72 18.36 -21.29
CA GLY A 28 15.17 18.63 -21.28
C GLY A 28 15.87 18.30 -19.94
N MET A 29 15.13 18.01 -18.86
CA MET A 29 15.71 17.89 -17.51
C MET A 29 16.16 16.48 -17.13
N TYR A 30 15.87 15.49 -17.95
CA TYR A 30 16.23 14.08 -17.67
C TYR A 30 17.72 13.77 -17.79
N SER A 31 18.52 14.63 -18.44
CA SER A 31 19.96 14.42 -18.61
C SER A 31 20.80 14.80 -17.39
N PHE A 32 20.23 15.46 -16.38
CA PHE A 32 20.93 15.90 -15.16
C PHE A 32 20.73 15.00 -13.94
N LEU A 33 19.88 13.99 -14.00
CA LEU A 33 19.74 13.02 -12.93
C LEU A 33 20.80 11.93 -13.13
N GLY A 34 21.97 12.09 -12.53
CA GLY A 34 22.99 11.05 -12.45
C GLY A 34 22.42 9.72 -11.94
N GLU A 35 23.17 8.61 -12.08
CA GLU A 35 22.74 7.30 -11.59
C GLU A 35 22.19 7.39 -10.16
N ARG A 36 20.96 6.94 -9.97
CA ARG A 36 20.37 6.87 -8.62
C ARG A 36 21.06 5.75 -7.86
N ARG A 37 21.57 6.08 -6.68
CA ARG A 37 22.22 5.11 -5.80
C ARG A 37 21.31 4.81 -4.61
N VAL A 38 21.39 3.58 -4.11
CA VAL A 38 20.76 3.21 -2.84
C VAL A 38 21.45 3.99 -1.73
N ALA A 39 20.73 4.94 -1.12
CA ALA A 39 21.24 5.77 -0.01
C ALA A 39 21.19 5.00 1.32
N GLN A 40 20.16 4.17 1.51
CA GLN A 40 19.94 3.43 2.75
C GLN A 40 19.15 2.16 2.49
N ILE A 41 19.45 1.10 3.23
CA ILE A 41 18.68 -0.13 3.33
C ILE A 41 18.15 -0.22 4.76
N LEU A 42 16.85 -0.43 4.90
CA LEU A 42 16.17 -0.59 6.18
C LEU A 42 15.75 -2.05 6.35
N ASP A 43 16.03 -2.62 7.52
CA ASP A 43 15.46 -3.90 7.92
C ASP A 43 14.09 -3.65 8.55
N ALA A 44 13.06 -4.33 8.03
CA ALA A 44 11.74 -4.28 8.62
C ALA A 44 11.72 -4.92 10.00
N LYS A 45 10.93 -4.37 10.92
CA LYS A 45 10.79 -4.84 12.30
C LYS A 45 9.47 -5.56 12.49
N GLU A 46 9.51 -6.63 13.26
CA GLU A 46 8.30 -7.26 13.77
C GLU A 46 7.52 -6.30 14.67
N SER A 47 6.22 -6.24 14.47
CA SER A 47 5.29 -5.41 15.23
C SER A 47 3.89 -6.02 15.19
N MET A 48 2.96 -5.38 15.87
CA MET A 48 1.55 -5.78 15.89
C MET A 48 0.67 -4.57 15.61
N VAL A 49 -0.38 -4.78 14.82
CA VAL A 49 -1.51 -3.85 14.72
C VAL A 49 -2.73 -4.57 15.26
N GLN A 50 -3.20 -4.15 16.44
CA GLN A 50 -4.17 -4.91 17.23
C GLN A 50 -3.71 -6.37 17.39
N ASN A 51 -4.42 -7.34 16.82
CA ASN A 51 -4.07 -8.77 16.88
C ASN A 51 -3.36 -9.28 15.60
N THR A 52 -3.01 -8.40 14.67
CA THR A 52 -2.41 -8.76 13.39
C THR A 52 -0.90 -8.56 13.43
N PRO A 53 -0.10 -9.63 13.30
CA PRO A 53 1.36 -9.51 13.20
C PRO A 53 1.75 -8.90 11.86
N ILE A 54 2.69 -7.95 11.90
CA ILE A 54 3.20 -7.23 10.75
C ILE A 54 4.72 -7.15 10.76
N LEU A 55 5.29 -6.85 9.59
CA LEU A 55 6.65 -6.36 9.43
C LEU A 55 6.60 -4.90 9.01
N ARG A 56 7.06 -4.00 9.88
CA ARG A 56 7.08 -2.56 9.64
C ARG A 56 8.40 -2.11 9.06
N ALA A 57 8.38 -1.55 7.86
CA ALA A 57 9.59 -1.08 7.18
C ALA A 57 10.04 0.29 7.69
N PHE A 58 9.10 1.21 7.93
CA PHE A 58 9.35 2.52 8.53
C PHE A 58 8.09 3.02 9.27
N SER A 59 8.19 4.14 9.96
CA SER A 59 7.30 4.63 11.02
C SER A 59 7.63 4.01 12.38
N GLY A 60 8.24 4.79 13.23
CA GLY A 60 8.64 4.40 14.60
C GLY A 60 10.02 3.74 14.72
N GLY A 61 11.01 4.22 13.98
CA GLY A 61 12.38 3.71 14.03
C GLY A 61 13.44 4.76 13.68
N LYS A 62 14.52 4.32 13.03
CA LYS A 62 15.58 5.21 12.53
C LYS A 62 15.13 6.12 11.39
N MET A 63 14.01 5.80 10.75
CA MET A 63 13.37 6.58 9.70
C MET A 63 11.87 6.57 9.97
N ASP A 64 11.30 7.75 10.20
CA ASP A 64 9.89 7.88 10.55
C ASP A 64 8.99 7.92 9.31
N PHE A 65 9.49 8.43 8.18
CA PHE A 65 8.76 8.47 6.92
C PHE A 65 9.69 8.64 5.72
N VAL A 66 9.20 8.27 4.54
CA VAL A 66 9.84 8.53 3.23
C VAL A 66 8.81 9.23 2.36
N SER A 67 8.79 10.57 2.41
CA SER A 67 7.75 11.38 1.75
C SER A 67 7.48 10.95 0.30
N PRO A 68 6.21 10.75 -0.10
CA PRO A 68 4.97 10.96 0.66
C PRO A 68 4.55 9.80 1.57
N PHE A 69 5.35 8.74 1.68
CA PHE A 69 5.03 7.53 2.44
C PHE A 69 5.30 7.76 3.92
N VAL A 70 4.28 7.58 4.76
CA VAL A 70 4.36 7.73 6.22
C VAL A 70 4.29 6.41 6.98
N LEU A 71 3.90 5.33 6.29
CA LEU A 71 3.90 3.97 6.83
C LEU A 71 4.02 2.97 5.68
N LEU A 72 4.77 1.89 5.92
CA LEU A 72 4.80 0.70 5.08
C LEU A 72 4.89 -0.53 5.99
N ASP A 73 3.81 -1.28 6.03
CA ASP A 73 3.70 -2.55 6.74
C ASP A 73 3.43 -3.69 5.76
N GLU A 74 4.09 -4.81 5.95
CA GLU A 74 3.74 -6.09 5.35
C GLU A 74 2.99 -6.91 6.40
N PHE A 75 1.79 -7.41 6.06
CA PHE A 75 1.05 -8.36 6.87
C PHE A 75 0.97 -9.71 6.16
N GLY A 76 1.12 -10.77 6.95
CA GLY A 76 1.17 -12.12 6.37
C GLY A 76 2.53 -12.49 5.74
N PRO A 77 2.64 -13.59 4.95
CA PRO A 77 1.57 -14.56 4.74
C PRO A 77 1.12 -15.20 6.06
N MET A 78 -0.17 -15.08 6.36
CA MET A 78 -0.79 -15.75 7.49
C MET A 78 -1.81 -16.77 7.00
N VAL A 79 -1.83 -17.92 7.63
CA VAL A 79 -2.85 -18.95 7.37
C VAL A 79 -4.05 -18.63 8.25
N VAL A 80 -5.21 -18.54 7.62
CA VAL A 80 -6.51 -18.44 8.29
C VAL A 80 -7.15 -19.82 8.23
N GLU A 81 -7.40 -20.41 9.38
CA GLU A 81 -8.07 -21.70 9.46
C GLU A 81 -9.58 -21.53 9.17
N PRO A 82 -10.22 -22.49 8.47
CA PRO A 82 -11.66 -22.44 8.22
C PRO A 82 -12.47 -22.27 9.50
N GLY A 83 -13.47 -21.40 9.46
CA GLY A 83 -14.34 -21.11 10.60
C GLY A 83 -13.74 -20.17 11.66
N THR A 84 -12.59 -19.54 11.37
CA THR A 84 -11.98 -18.52 12.23
C THR A 84 -12.16 -17.11 11.68
N GLU A 85 -11.99 -16.10 12.54
CA GLU A 85 -12.15 -14.69 12.15
C GLU A 85 -11.00 -14.15 11.29
N GLY A 86 -9.82 -14.79 11.32
CA GLY A 86 -8.65 -14.34 10.59
C GLY A 86 -8.15 -12.96 11.03
N MET A 87 -7.72 -12.13 10.05
CA MET A 87 -7.27 -10.76 10.30
C MET A 87 -8.43 -9.88 10.76
N GLN A 88 -8.20 -9.10 11.81
CA GLN A 88 -9.19 -8.14 12.31
C GLN A 88 -8.51 -6.84 12.72
N ILE A 89 -8.69 -5.81 11.92
CA ILE A 89 -8.36 -4.42 12.26
C ILE A 89 -9.69 -3.70 12.47
N LYS A 90 -10.13 -3.65 13.72
CA LYS A 90 -11.42 -3.07 14.13
C LYS A 90 -11.50 -1.59 13.81
N ALA A 91 -12.72 -1.07 13.78
CA ALA A 91 -13.04 0.31 13.46
C ALA A 91 -12.13 1.32 14.17
N HIS A 92 -11.50 2.18 13.37
CA HIS A 92 -10.58 3.22 13.84
C HIS A 92 -10.56 4.41 12.85
N PRO A 93 -10.24 5.64 13.33
CA PRO A 93 -10.27 6.84 12.51
C PRO A 93 -8.95 7.11 11.80
N HIS A 94 -9.05 7.78 10.64
CA HIS A 94 -7.95 8.45 9.95
C HIS A 94 -8.34 9.87 9.55
N ALA A 95 -7.36 10.77 9.46
CA ALA A 95 -7.51 12.12 8.91
C ALA A 95 -6.21 12.59 8.26
N GLY A 96 -6.30 13.23 7.09
CA GLY A 96 -5.17 13.82 6.38
C GLY A 96 -4.13 12.86 5.83
N VAL A 97 -4.46 11.57 5.75
CA VAL A 97 -3.65 10.50 5.15
C VAL A 97 -4.51 9.64 4.23
N THR A 98 -3.87 8.92 3.35
CA THR A 98 -4.51 7.93 2.48
C THR A 98 -3.93 6.55 2.77
N PRO A 99 -4.53 5.76 3.69
CA PRO A 99 -4.25 4.34 3.79
C PRO A 99 -4.57 3.63 2.48
N THR A 100 -3.68 2.74 2.05
CA THR A 100 -3.89 1.92 0.87
C THR A 100 -3.52 0.48 1.17
N THR A 101 -4.24 -0.46 0.58
CA THR A 101 -4.00 -1.90 0.75
C THR A 101 -3.79 -2.56 -0.61
N TYR A 102 -2.72 -3.35 -0.74
CA TYR A 102 -2.45 -4.17 -1.91
C TYR A 102 -2.27 -5.63 -1.50
N LEU A 103 -3.17 -6.52 -1.97
CA LEU A 103 -3.12 -7.93 -1.62
C LEU A 103 -2.28 -8.75 -2.60
N LEU A 104 -1.39 -9.57 -2.05
CA LEU A 104 -0.63 -10.60 -2.77
C LEU A 104 -1.36 -11.95 -2.77
N SER A 105 -2.14 -12.24 -1.73
CA SER A 105 -3.00 -13.43 -1.63
C SER A 105 -4.19 -13.18 -0.70
N GLY A 106 -5.24 -13.96 -0.88
CA GLY A 106 -6.45 -13.92 -0.09
C GLY A 106 -7.40 -12.79 -0.46
N SER A 107 -8.30 -12.48 0.46
CA SER A 107 -9.27 -11.41 0.35
C SER A 107 -9.57 -10.79 1.71
N GLY A 108 -9.89 -9.49 1.70
CA GLY A 108 -10.32 -8.72 2.85
C GLY A 108 -11.66 -8.03 2.58
N ARG A 109 -12.27 -7.52 3.64
CA ARG A 109 -13.47 -6.68 3.59
C ARG A 109 -13.17 -5.37 4.28
N HIS A 110 -13.45 -4.27 3.61
CA HIS A 110 -13.39 -2.91 4.11
C HIS A 110 -14.80 -2.37 4.31
N THR A 111 -15.06 -1.81 5.48
CA THR A 111 -16.28 -1.02 5.74
C THR A 111 -15.88 0.35 6.27
N ASP A 112 -16.61 1.40 5.91
CA ASP A 112 -16.28 2.75 6.35
C ASP A 112 -17.49 3.61 6.68
N SER A 113 -17.24 4.76 7.31
CA SER A 113 -18.26 5.74 7.68
C SER A 113 -18.88 6.49 6.49
N LEU A 114 -18.44 6.21 5.27
CA LEU A 114 -19.01 6.72 4.02
C LEU A 114 -20.07 5.77 3.44
N ASN A 115 -20.42 4.70 4.18
CA ASN A 115 -21.31 3.61 3.80
C ASN A 115 -20.76 2.70 2.70
N ASN A 116 -19.44 2.61 2.56
CA ASN A 116 -18.84 1.60 1.71
C ASN A 116 -18.76 0.26 2.47
N ASP A 117 -18.96 -0.82 1.71
CA ASP A 117 -18.81 -2.21 2.14
C ASP A 117 -18.21 -2.99 0.95
N ILE A 118 -16.91 -3.13 0.95
CA ILE A 118 -16.12 -3.56 -0.21
C ILE A 118 -15.33 -4.80 0.14
N VAL A 119 -15.50 -5.88 -0.63
CA VAL A 119 -14.60 -7.03 -0.60
C VAL A 119 -13.52 -6.84 -1.65
N TYR A 120 -12.27 -6.76 -1.19
CA TYR A 120 -11.09 -6.64 -2.05
C TYR A 120 -10.28 -7.94 -2.05
N ARG A 121 -9.64 -8.24 -3.18
CA ARG A 121 -9.02 -9.53 -3.47
C ARG A 121 -7.58 -9.39 -3.94
N LYS A 122 -6.89 -10.52 -4.00
CA LYS A 122 -5.54 -10.63 -4.57
C LYS A 122 -5.39 -9.81 -5.86
N GLY A 123 -4.37 -8.98 -5.90
CA GLY A 123 -3.99 -8.16 -7.06
C GLY A 123 -4.75 -6.85 -7.19
N GLN A 124 -5.84 -6.66 -6.45
CA GLN A 124 -6.55 -5.38 -6.38
C GLN A 124 -5.79 -4.40 -5.47
N PHE A 125 -5.92 -3.12 -5.78
CA PHE A 125 -5.41 -2.01 -5.00
C PHE A 125 -6.57 -1.19 -4.46
N MET A 126 -6.69 -1.14 -3.13
CA MET A 126 -7.70 -0.35 -2.43
C MET A 126 -7.06 0.91 -1.88
N LEU A 127 -7.76 2.03 -2.01
CA LEU A 127 -7.37 3.35 -1.55
C LEU A 127 -8.49 3.92 -0.70
N PHE A 128 -8.16 4.34 0.53
CA PHE A 128 -9.05 5.04 1.45
C PHE A 128 -8.49 6.42 1.77
N SER A 129 -8.86 7.44 0.98
CA SER A 129 -8.47 8.82 1.25
C SER A 129 -9.31 9.39 2.38
N SER A 130 -8.71 9.53 3.56
CA SER A 130 -9.44 9.94 4.75
C SER A 130 -9.75 11.43 4.82
N GLY A 131 -9.08 12.28 4.03
CA GLY A 131 -9.37 13.71 3.93
C GLY A 131 -9.58 14.40 5.28
N SER A 132 -10.74 15.03 5.44
CA SER A 132 -11.15 15.72 6.68
C SER A 132 -11.43 14.79 7.87
N GLY A 133 -11.47 13.49 7.65
CA GLY A 133 -11.68 12.46 8.67
C GLY A 133 -12.74 11.45 8.27
N ALA A 134 -12.42 10.16 8.43
CA ALA A 134 -13.35 9.05 8.27
C ALA A 134 -12.89 7.87 9.15
N ILE A 135 -13.83 6.98 9.45
CA ILE A 135 -13.61 5.77 10.24
C ILE A 135 -13.72 4.58 9.29
N HIS A 136 -12.85 3.61 9.43
CA HIS A 136 -12.95 2.35 8.69
C HIS A 136 -12.56 1.14 9.55
N GLU A 137 -12.92 -0.03 9.03
CA GLU A 137 -12.56 -1.35 9.54
C GLU A 137 -12.05 -2.21 8.38
N GLU A 138 -11.04 -3.02 8.64
CA GLU A 138 -10.50 -4.00 7.68
C GLU A 138 -10.40 -5.39 8.33
N VAL A 139 -11.15 -6.35 7.80
CA VAL A 139 -11.20 -7.72 8.32
C VAL A 139 -11.01 -8.73 7.19
N SER A 140 -10.74 -9.99 7.55
CA SER A 140 -10.80 -11.08 6.56
C SER A 140 -12.19 -11.15 5.95
N SER A 141 -12.29 -11.40 4.63
CA SER A 141 -13.59 -11.57 3.97
C SER A 141 -14.33 -12.80 4.50
N GLU A 142 -15.64 -12.86 4.33
CA GLU A 142 -16.46 -14.02 4.70
C GLU A 142 -16.03 -15.30 3.96
N GLU A 143 -15.49 -15.16 2.75
CA GLU A 143 -14.91 -16.25 1.97
C GLU A 143 -13.70 -16.86 2.71
N ILE A 144 -12.73 -16.03 3.11
CA ILE A 144 -11.54 -16.47 3.85
C ILE A 144 -11.91 -17.03 5.23
N LYS A 145 -12.87 -16.45 5.93
CA LYS A 145 -13.34 -16.96 7.21
C LYS A 145 -13.98 -18.34 7.08
N ARG A 146 -14.80 -18.54 6.06
CA ARG A 146 -15.51 -19.81 5.82
C ARG A 146 -14.59 -20.91 5.34
N ASP A 147 -13.79 -20.64 4.30
CA ASP A 147 -13.04 -21.64 3.54
C ASP A 147 -11.57 -21.75 3.99
N GLY A 148 -11.10 -20.79 4.77
CA GLY A 148 -9.70 -20.67 5.13
C GLY A 148 -8.85 -20.15 3.98
N GLY A 149 -7.56 -20.11 4.18
CA GLY A 149 -6.61 -19.73 3.14
C GLY A 149 -5.46 -18.86 3.63
N SER A 150 -4.67 -18.34 2.69
CA SER A 150 -3.55 -17.46 3.01
C SER A 150 -3.89 -16.01 2.71
N VAL A 151 -3.70 -15.14 3.68
CA VAL A 151 -3.80 -13.67 3.52
C VAL A 151 -2.42 -13.06 3.59
N HIS A 152 -2.06 -12.26 2.59
CA HIS A 152 -0.77 -11.60 2.50
C HIS A 152 -0.89 -10.29 1.72
N GLY A 153 -0.33 -9.21 2.22
CA GLY A 153 -0.37 -7.93 1.53
C GLY A 153 0.46 -6.84 2.18
N PHE A 154 0.28 -5.65 1.66
CA PHE A 154 0.92 -4.43 2.15
C PHE A 154 -0.12 -3.41 2.53
N GLN A 155 0.12 -2.75 3.67
CA GLN A 155 -0.53 -1.52 4.08
C GLN A 155 0.46 -0.38 3.85
N ILE A 156 0.08 0.60 3.04
CA ILE A 156 0.92 1.75 2.70
C ILE A 156 0.11 3.03 2.98
N TRP A 157 0.64 3.94 3.78
CA TRP A 157 -0.02 5.22 4.00
C TRP A 157 0.69 6.34 3.29
N LEU A 158 -0.08 7.11 2.52
CA LEU A 158 0.38 8.30 1.84
C LEU A 158 -0.06 9.55 2.60
N ASN A 159 0.86 10.47 2.78
CA ASN A 159 0.52 11.78 3.35
C ASN A 159 -0.20 12.63 2.29
N ILE A 160 -1.37 13.16 2.63
CA ILE A 160 -2.10 14.09 1.76
C ILE A 160 -1.40 15.46 1.80
N PRO A 161 -1.24 16.16 0.66
CA PRO A 161 -0.72 17.52 0.63
C PRO A 161 -1.49 18.46 1.58
N SER A 162 -0.81 19.41 2.21
CA SER A 162 -1.43 20.26 3.23
C SER A 162 -2.69 20.99 2.76
N ALA A 163 -2.73 21.41 1.49
CA ALA A 163 -3.90 22.07 0.90
C ALA A 163 -5.12 21.14 0.73
N GLU A 164 -4.90 19.83 0.74
CA GLU A 164 -5.92 18.81 0.48
C GLU A 164 -6.28 17.98 1.72
N LYS A 165 -5.63 18.24 2.86
CA LYS A 165 -5.87 17.46 4.10
C LYS A 165 -7.32 17.48 4.60
N PHE A 166 -8.08 18.51 4.24
CA PHE A 166 -9.50 18.65 4.59
C PHE A 166 -10.43 18.37 3.41
N SER A 167 -9.94 17.69 2.36
CA SER A 167 -10.80 17.24 1.25
C SER A 167 -11.88 16.26 1.73
N THR A 168 -12.90 16.08 0.91
CA THR A 168 -13.95 15.09 1.16
C THR A 168 -13.34 13.69 1.15
N PRO A 169 -13.56 12.89 2.20
CA PRO A 169 -13.09 11.49 2.21
C PRO A 169 -13.71 10.68 1.08
N HIS A 170 -12.95 9.71 0.56
CA HIS A 170 -13.46 8.78 -0.45
C HIS A 170 -12.69 7.46 -0.44
N THR A 171 -13.34 6.41 -0.89
CA THR A 171 -12.76 5.08 -1.05
C THR A 171 -12.80 4.70 -2.53
N ALA A 172 -11.72 4.11 -3.03
CA ALA A 172 -11.64 3.57 -4.39
C ALA A 172 -10.98 2.19 -4.37
N ILE A 173 -11.36 1.37 -5.35
CA ILE A 173 -10.72 0.08 -5.60
C ILE A 173 -10.38 -0.01 -7.09
N HIS A 174 -9.19 -0.51 -7.40
CA HIS A 174 -8.72 -0.70 -8.76
C HIS A 174 -8.42 -2.18 -8.97
N ASP A 175 -8.94 -2.72 -10.05
CA ASP A 175 -8.76 -4.12 -10.41
C ASP A 175 -7.34 -4.42 -10.87
N HIS A 176 -6.96 -5.70 -10.79
CA HIS A 176 -5.64 -6.15 -11.23
C HIS A 176 -5.32 -5.76 -12.66
N GLU A 177 -6.34 -5.83 -13.52
CA GLU A 177 -6.27 -5.53 -14.96
C GLU A 177 -6.09 -4.05 -15.26
N ASP A 178 -6.59 -3.17 -14.41
CA ASP A 178 -6.47 -1.72 -14.55
C ASP A 178 -5.07 -1.20 -14.17
N LEU A 179 -4.31 -2.01 -13.42
CA LEU A 179 -2.97 -1.63 -12.96
C LEU A 179 -1.92 -1.99 -14.01
N PRO A 180 -1.25 -1.03 -14.64
CA PRO A 180 -0.29 -1.29 -15.71
C PRO A 180 0.85 -2.22 -15.29
N MET A 181 1.22 -3.15 -16.17
CA MET A 181 2.34 -4.07 -16.00
C MET A 181 3.44 -3.77 -17.01
N ILE A 182 4.61 -3.40 -16.52
CA ILE A 182 5.79 -3.12 -17.34
C ILE A 182 6.69 -4.35 -17.33
N GLN A 183 6.99 -4.89 -18.51
CA GLN A 183 7.92 -6.00 -18.68
C GLN A 183 9.31 -5.45 -19.00
N ARG A 184 10.33 -5.94 -18.29
CA ARG A 184 11.75 -5.65 -18.53
C ARG A 184 12.56 -6.94 -18.50
N PRO A 185 13.75 -7.00 -19.11
CA PRO A 185 14.63 -8.15 -18.95
C PRO A 185 14.88 -8.45 -17.47
N GLY A 186 14.50 -9.64 -17.03
CA GLY A 186 14.70 -10.09 -15.64
C GLY A 186 13.74 -9.49 -14.60
N SER A 187 12.76 -8.63 -14.98
CA SER A 187 11.83 -8.05 -14.02
C SER A 187 10.44 -7.74 -14.60
N ARG A 188 9.45 -7.74 -13.71
CA ARG A 188 8.09 -7.24 -13.97
C ARG A 188 7.77 -6.18 -12.93
N ILE A 189 7.23 -5.04 -13.38
CA ILE A 189 6.89 -3.92 -12.52
C ILE A 189 5.40 -3.62 -12.69
N LYS A 190 4.64 -3.71 -11.60
CA LYS A 190 3.25 -3.28 -11.57
C LYS A 190 3.18 -1.84 -11.04
N VAL A 191 2.57 -0.95 -11.81
CA VAL A 191 2.36 0.45 -11.40
C VAL A 191 1.04 0.52 -10.66
N ILE A 192 1.09 0.49 -9.32
CA ILE A 192 -0.12 0.50 -8.48
C ILE A 192 -0.62 1.91 -8.19
N MET A 193 0.27 2.92 -8.23
CA MET A 193 -0.08 4.33 -8.09
C MET A 193 0.99 5.21 -8.73
N GLY A 194 0.56 6.22 -9.49
CA GLY A 194 1.43 7.20 -10.15
C GLY A 194 1.82 6.80 -11.57
N GLU A 195 2.97 7.28 -12.03
CA GLU A 195 3.47 7.07 -13.38
C GLU A 195 4.89 6.52 -13.35
N LEU A 196 5.16 5.54 -14.21
CA LEU A 196 6.50 4.99 -14.42
C LEU A 196 6.67 4.58 -15.88
N PHE A 197 7.75 5.03 -16.53
CA PHE A 197 8.07 4.75 -17.95
C PHE A 197 6.90 4.99 -18.91
N GLY A 198 6.14 6.07 -18.70
CA GLY A 198 4.99 6.44 -19.53
C GLY A 198 3.74 5.57 -19.32
N GLN A 199 3.75 4.69 -18.33
CA GLN A 199 2.56 3.95 -17.89
C GLN A 199 2.01 4.61 -16.62
N GLN A 200 0.75 5.02 -16.67
CA GLN A 200 0.06 5.68 -15.55
C GLN A 200 -1.00 4.75 -14.99
N SER A 201 -1.05 4.64 -13.64
CA SER A 201 -2.14 3.97 -12.93
C SER A 201 -3.44 4.81 -12.98
N PRO A 202 -4.60 4.20 -12.79
CA PRO A 202 -5.88 4.90 -12.70
C PRO A 202 -5.94 5.88 -11.55
#